data_551f2db1575458fed67687b4b99be00b
#
_entry.id   551f2db1575458fed67687b4b99be00b
#
_cell.length_a   1.000
_cell.length_b   1.000
_cell.length_c   1.000
_cell.angle_alpha   90.00
_cell.angle_beta   90.00
_cell.angle_gamma   90.00
#
_symmetry.space_group_name_H-M   'P 1'
#
loop_
_entity.id
_entity.type
_entity.pdbx_description
1 polymer ?
#
loop_
_entity_poly.entity_id
_entity_poly.type
_entity_poly.pdbx_seq_one_letter_code
_entity_poly.pdbx_strand_id
1 'polypeptide(L)'
;MKIICFLASHDEKSYIKQLRQMRQIFKCIAATAIAACFASCEKSYEELDPQFPAISDGKSVAISSGETVTIDFTLNDVRGNDITVKIDDNAVEDYKVSYTLNSGNDDGTISIAAPAMILDGTPFNVNVTFSDELNNRTASKTVNVTPTVLEGYVKLSEAANSFIVAPGAYVQFPTFKGNSGLKSGAVSLTLAWQDAVGLFAEVAQVNESDAIVHFASGKEGNAVINGLDASGNVVWSWLFWVTADAPKDVKVGDFTFQDRNIGALNLDEKSELSVGLVYQYGRKDPFPGIKFGEYATRPVYDASGAEVEITIVHNTEANNLENAIKNPTIYYNNKYFSGAKHGYSWITTDATTFGADNFKALWENGGKKSAYDPCPAGYKVASAAAWTAVKASTDVKELWDSSYETFDQSAIGTNEKYAAGNRKKVQFRGCVYDGLRLTVTGEMNSNSTSFSYANCIGKPLPTAVVWCSDVDPDYASRLNASYFRGCAFKVNTSGNGNYDDVSAIKVNPLTMSKYNLNYAFPTRCVKE
;
A
#
# COMPACT_ATOMS: atom_id res chain seq x y z
N MET A 1 28.59 -45.61 4.38
CA MET A 1 29.88 -46.29 4.16
C MET A 1 29.64 -47.46 3.23
N LYS A 2 29.77 -47.26 1.90
CA LYS A 2 29.82 -48.22 0.78
C LYS A 2 29.38 -47.55 -0.53
N ILE A 3 30.08 -46.51 -0.98
CA ILE A 3 30.12 -46.03 -2.37
C ILE A 3 31.53 -45.48 -2.61
N ILE A 4 32.54 -46.30 -2.41
CA ILE A 4 33.91 -46.04 -2.84
C ILE A 4 34.47 -47.42 -3.26
N CYS A 5 34.11 -47.87 -4.43
CA CYS A 5 34.80 -48.95 -5.16
C CYS A 5 34.13 -49.19 -6.52
N PHE A 6 34.09 -48.19 -7.39
CA PHE A 6 33.82 -48.40 -8.83
C PHE A 6 34.25 -47.16 -9.66
N LEU A 7 35.51 -46.78 -9.58
CA LEU A 7 36.13 -45.84 -10.52
C LEU A 7 37.59 -46.19 -10.74
N ALA A 8 37.81 -47.32 -11.39
CA ALA A 8 39.08 -47.61 -12.06
C ALA A 8 38.74 -48.18 -13.42
N SER A 9 38.89 -47.38 -14.44
CA SER A 9 38.80 -47.63 -15.88
C SER A 9 37.63 -46.92 -16.59
N HIS A 10 37.67 -45.60 -16.66
CA HIS A 10 36.96 -44.93 -17.75
C HIS A 10 37.75 -43.68 -18.15
N ASP A 11 37.91 -43.53 -19.44
CA ASP A 11 38.61 -42.50 -20.17
C ASP A 11 38.26 -41.08 -19.64
N GLU A 12 39.27 -40.31 -19.29
CA GLU A 12 39.20 -38.97 -18.73
C GLU A 12 38.32 -38.01 -19.56
N LYS A 13 38.25 -38.23 -20.87
CA LYS A 13 37.38 -37.48 -21.79
C LYS A 13 35.90 -37.79 -21.60
N SER A 14 35.54 -38.98 -21.18
CA SER A 14 34.16 -39.38 -20.89
C SER A 14 33.68 -38.77 -19.58
N TYR A 15 34.55 -38.70 -18.58
CA TYR A 15 34.25 -38.10 -17.28
C TYR A 15 34.02 -36.59 -17.37
N ILE A 16 34.85 -35.89 -18.16
CA ILE A 16 34.68 -34.45 -18.42
C ILE A 16 33.37 -34.16 -19.19
N LYS A 17 32.98 -35.06 -20.10
CA LYS A 17 31.73 -34.92 -20.84
C LYS A 17 30.49 -35.14 -19.95
N GLN A 18 30.53 -36.09 -19.02
CA GLN A 18 29.48 -36.33 -18.04
C GLN A 18 29.38 -35.17 -17.01
N LEU A 19 30.50 -34.61 -16.56
CA LEU A 19 30.51 -33.43 -15.71
C LEU A 19 29.92 -32.21 -16.41
N ARG A 20 30.16 -32.03 -17.70
CA ARG A 20 29.53 -30.96 -18.49
C ARG A 20 28.03 -31.17 -18.68
N GLN A 21 27.56 -32.39 -18.86
CA GLN A 21 26.13 -32.70 -18.95
C GLN A 21 25.43 -32.55 -17.59
N MET A 22 26.04 -32.97 -16.49
CA MET A 22 25.50 -32.74 -15.16
C MET A 22 25.44 -31.24 -14.83
N ARG A 23 26.44 -30.45 -15.21
CA ARG A 23 26.38 -28.98 -15.06
C ARG A 23 25.24 -28.32 -15.85
N GLN A 24 24.89 -28.89 -17.03
CA GLN A 24 23.72 -28.37 -17.77
C GLN A 24 22.40 -28.83 -17.18
N ILE A 25 22.31 -30.03 -16.63
CA ILE A 25 21.09 -30.50 -15.95
C ILE A 25 20.83 -29.73 -14.65
N PHE A 26 21.89 -29.40 -13.90
CA PHE A 26 21.74 -28.52 -12.71
C PHE A 26 21.36 -27.08 -13.07
N LYS A 27 21.72 -26.59 -14.26
CA LYS A 27 21.27 -25.27 -14.74
C LYS A 27 19.78 -25.22 -15.11
N CYS A 28 19.18 -26.35 -15.50
CA CYS A 28 17.77 -26.45 -15.86
C CYS A 28 16.84 -26.71 -14.66
N ILE A 29 17.35 -27.22 -13.54
CA ILE A 29 16.55 -27.53 -12.34
C ILE A 29 16.54 -26.38 -11.33
N ALA A 30 17.49 -25.43 -11.43
CA ALA A 30 17.57 -24.26 -10.55
C ALA A 30 16.70 -23.07 -10.99
N ALA A 31 15.92 -23.23 -12.07
CA ALA A 31 15.08 -22.13 -12.57
C ALA A 31 13.65 -22.09 -11.97
N THR A 32 13.32 -22.99 -11.06
CA THR A 32 11.96 -23.03 -10.51
C THR A 32 11.86 -23.56 -9.07
N ALA A 33 12.74 -23.20 -8.17
CA ALA A 33 12.46 -23.19 -6.72
C ALA A 33 13.76 -22.92 -5.95
N ILE A 34 13.69 -22.02 -4.97
CA ILE A 34 14.75 -21.67 -4.02
C ILE A 34 15.71 -20.58 -4.54
N ALA A 35 15.18 -19.38 -4.67
CA ALA A 35 15.95 -18.15 -4.70
C ALA A 35 16.03 -17.57 -3.26
N ALA A 36 16.54 -18.31 -2.29
CA ALA A 36 16.74 -17.75 -0.96
C ALA A 36 17.80 -18.45 -0.10
N CYS A 37 18.74 -19.17 -0.68
CA CYS A 37 19.93 -19.63 0.06
C CYS A 37 20.97 -20.08 -0.95
N PHE A 38 22.16 -19.51 -0.90
CA PHE A 38 23.32 -19.80 -1.74
C PHE A 38 23.39 -19.10 -3.10
N ALA A 39 23.69 -17.83 -3.05
CA ALA A 39 24.32 -17.17 -4.18
C ALA A 39 25.58 -16.42 -3.76
N SER A 40 26.55 -17.11 -3.24
CA SER A 40 27.90 -16.74 -3.58
C SER A 40 28.18 -17.41 -4.93
N CYS A 41 27.71 -16.84 -6.02
CA CYS A 41 28.27 -17.15 -7.32
C CYS A 41 29.66 -16.54 -7.34
N GLU A 42 30.66 -17.32 -6.98
CA GLU A 42 32.01 -17.02 -7.40
C GLU A 42 32.02 -17.01 -8.94
N LYS A 43 31.88 -15.82 -9.50
CA LYS A 43 32.21 -15.64 -10.92
C LYS A 43 33.72 -15.62 -11.01
N SER A 44 34.32 -16.76 -11.26
CA SER A 44 35.73 -16.81 -11.66
C SER A 44 35.85 -16.09 -13.00
N TYR A 45 36.58 -15.01 -13.01
CA TYR A 45 36.97 -14.32 -14.24
C TYR A 45 38.23 -14.97 -14.78
N GLU A 46 38.38 -15.03 -16.10
CA GLU A 46 39.55 -15.60 -16.77
C GLU A 46 40.85 -14.98 -16.20
N GLU A 47 41.82 -15.83 -16.00
CA GLU A 47 43.17 -15.48 -15.64
C GLU A 47 43.69 -14.42 -16.62
N LEU A 48 44.01 -13.25 -16.10
CA LEU A 48 44.45 -12.16 -16.94
C LEU A 48 45.96 -12.21 -17.15
N ASP A 49 46.36 -11.81 -18.34
CA ASP A 49 47.70 -11.72 -18.88
C ASP A 49 48.82 -11.66 -17.81
N PRO A 50 49.86 -12.44 -17.88
CA PRO A 50 50.91 -12.55 -16.89
C PRO A 50 51.79 -11.29 -16.71
N GLN A 51 51.29 -10.10 -16.97
CA GLN A 51 52.00 -8.82 -16.75
C GLN A 51 51.60 -8.22 -15.42
N PHE A 52 52.55 -7.48 -14.77
CA PHE A 52 52.29 -6.76 -13.52
C PHE A 52 51.59 -5.44 -13.79
N PRO A 53 50.47 -5.19 -13.18
CA PRO A 53 49.55 -6.12 -12.54
C PRO A 53 48.69 -6.83 -13.61
N ALA A 54 48.29 -8.07 -13.36
CA ALA A 54 47.50 -8.86 -14.28
C ALA A 54 46.00 -8.71 -14.10
N ILE A 55 45.52 -7.50 -14.16
CA ILE A 55 44.10 -7.17 -14.30
C ILE A 55 43.97 -6.36 -15.58
N SER A 56 43.09 -6.75 -16.50
CA SER A 56 42.83 -5.93 -17.68
C SER A 56 42.06 -4.65 -17.35
N ASP A 57 42.46 -3.55 -17.99
CA ASP A 57 41.73 -2.30 -17.89
C ASP A 57 40.32 -2.45 -18.46
N GLY A 58 39.35 -1.72 -17.86
CA GLY A 58 37.97 -1.71 -18.33
C GLY A 58 37.19 -3.00 -18.08
N LYS A 59 37.65 -3.87 -17.17
CA LYS A 59 36.89 -5.06 -16.76
C LYS A 59 35.52 -4.63 -16.23
N SER A 60 34.47 -5.22 -16.74
CA SER A 60 33.11 -4.92 -16.31
C SER A 60 32.51 -6.07 -15.52
N VAL A 61 31.85 -5.75 -14.41
CA VAL A 61 31.12 -6.70 -13.58
C VAL A 61 29.72 -6.17 -13.29
N ALA A 62 28.72 -7.06 -13.36
CA ALA A 62 27.39 -6.77 -12.85
C ALA A 62 27.30 -7.24 -11.41
N ILE A 63 26.59 -6.49 -10.56
CA ILE A 63 26.42 -6.82 -9.14
C ILE A 63 24.96 -6.60 -8.74
N SER A 64 24.41 -7.55 -7.99
CA SER A 64 23.03 -7.50 -7.49
C SER A 64 23.00 -7.22 -5.99
N SER A 65 21.82 -6.83 -5.47
CA SER A 65 21.60 -6.54 -4.05
C SER A 65 22.10 -7.67 -3.15
N GLY A 66 22.93 -7.33 -2.16
CA GLY A 66 23.53 -8.27 -1.21
C GLY A 66 24.59 -9.21 -1.79
N GLU A 67 24.90 -9.11 -3.10
CA GLU A 67 25.93 -9.94 -3.76
C GLU A 67 27.33 -9.45 -3.43
N THR A 68 28.30 -10.36 -3.36
CA THR A 68 29.72 -10.05 -3.36
C THR A 68 30.34 -10.63 -4.64
N VAL A 69 30.94 -9.77 -5.42
CA VAL A 69 31.68 -10.16 -6.63
C VAL A 69 33.17 -10.16 -6.33
N THR A 70 33.88 -11.22 -6.75
CA THR A 70 35.33 -11.33 -6.61
C THR A 70 36.00 -11.27 -7.98
N ILE A 71 37.14 -10.64 -8.05
CA ILE A 71 37.98 -10.48 -9.23
C ILE A 71 39.38 -10.93 -8.87
N ASP A 72 39.81 -12.02 -9.48
CA ASP A 72 41.16 -12.53 -9.27
C ASP A 72 42.18 -11.65 -10.01
N PHE A 73 43.34 -11.50 -9.43
CA PHE A 73 44.49 -10.86 -10.04
C PHE A 73 45.76 -11.68 -9.78
N THR A 74 46.71 -11.58 -10.69
CA THR A 74 48.03 -12.19 -10.58
C THR A 74 49.09 -11.09 -10.72
N LEU A 75 50.12 -11.17 -9.93
CA LEU A 75 51.25 -10.24 -9.96
C LEU A 75 52.49 -11.01 -10.40
N ASN A 76 53.09 -10.60 -11.51
CA ASN A 76 54.26 -11.28 -12.03
C ASN A 76 55.54 -10.76 -11.41
N ASP A 77 56.46 -11.70 -11.17
CA ASP A 77 57.84 -11.47 -10.79
C ASP A 77 57.98 -10.72 -9.45
N VAL A 78 57.05 -11.01 -8.52
CA VAL A 78 57.00 -10.39 -7.21
C VAL A 78 58.13 -10.86 -6.30
N ARG A 79 58.57 -12.10 -6.45
CA ARG A 79 59.75 -12.72 -5.73
C ARG A 79 59.78 -12.48 -4.22
N GLY A 80 58.59 -12.51 -3.58
CA GLY A 80 58.43 -12.28 -2.14
C GLY A 80 58.54 -10.82 -1.69
N ASN A 81 58.45 -9.86 -2.61
CA ASN A 81 58.40 -8.46 -2.31
C ASN A 81 57.10 -8.06 -1.60
N ASP A 82 57.17 -7.03 -0.77
CA ASP A 82 55.98 -6.40 -0.19
C ASP A 82 55.23 -5.65 -1.30
N ILE A 83 53.99 -6.08 -1.54
CA ILE A 83 53.09 -5.42 -2.47
C ILE A 83 52.06 -4.61 -1.70
N THR A 84 51.97 -3.33 -2.01
CA THR A 84 50.89 -2.46 -1.52
C THR A 84 49.77 -2.41 -2.53
N VAL A 85 48.54 -2.72 -2.09
CA VAL A 85 47.32 -2.57 -2.88
C VAL A 85 46.52 -1.44 -2.30
N LYS A 86 46.27 -0.41 -3.08
CA LYS A 86 45.44 0.73 -2.72
C LYS A 86 44.18 0.73 -3.56
N ILE A 87 43.05 0.76 -2.90
CA ILE A 87 41.77 0.95 -3.55
C ILE A 87 41.40 2.43 -3.40
N ASP A 88 41.04 3.07 -4.52
CA ASP A 88 40.59 4.45 -4.50
C ASP A 88 39.10 4.44 -4.12
N ASP A 89 38.82 5.01 -2.93
CA ASP A 89 37.52 5.01 -2.26
C ASP A 89 36.48 5.97 -2.90
N ASN A 90 36.63 6.29 -4.18
CA ASN A 90 35.54 6.90 -4.95
C ASN A 90 34.39 5.92 -5.23
N ALA A 91 34.45 4.74 -4.61
CA ALA A 91 33.32 3.81 -4.58
C ALA A 91 32.13 4.49 -3.89
N VAL A 92 30.98 4.37 -4.50
CA VAL A 92 29.69 4.83 -3.96
C VAL A 92 29.57 4.36 -2.50
N GLU A 93 29.23 5.26 -1.59
CA GLU A 93 29.31 5.15 -0.12
C GLU A 93 28.77 3.84 0.48
N ASP A 94 27.86 3.16 -0.25
CA ASP A 94 27.19 1.94 0.20
C ASP A 94 27.90 0.63 -0.18
N TYR A 95 28.93 0.68 -1.06
CA TYR A 95 29.66 -0.51 -1.50
C TYR A 95 30.92 -0.70 -0.70
N LYS A 96 31.17 -1.95 -0.22
CA LYS A 96 32.39 -2.29 0.49
C LYS A 96 33.37 -2.96 -0.47
N VAL A 97 34.50 -2.31 -0.70
CA VAL A 97 35.58 -2.86 -1.52
C VAL A 97 36.75 -3.28 -0.63
N SER A 98 37.24 -4.50 -0.83
CA SER A 98 38.38 -5.05 -0.10
C SER A 98 39.24 -5.88 -1.02
N TYR A 99 40.44 -6.25 -0.56
CA TYR A 99 41.32 -7.17 -1.27
C TYR A 99 41.96 -8.18 -0.32
N THR A 100 42.38 -9.30 -0.88
CA THR A 100 43.26 -10.26 -0.19
C THR A 100 44.47 -10.55 -1.06
N LEU A 101 45.65 -10.73 -0.43
CA LEU A 101 46.83 -11.26 -1.06
C LEU A 101 47.07 -12.68 -0.53
N ASN A 102 47.47 -13.58 -1.40
CA ASN A 102 47.84 -14.94 -1.02
C ASN A 102 49.28 -14.97 -0.45
N SER A 103 49.68 -16.10 0.12
CA SER A 103 50.91 -16.23 0.91
C SER A 103 52.21 -16.08 0.13
N GLY A 104 52.22 -15.79 -1.13
CA GLY A 104 53.38 -15.48 -1.98
C GLY A 104 53.42 -14.04 -2.46
N ASN A 105 52.35 -13.27 -2.18
CA ASN A 105 52.09 -11.96 -2.75
C ASN A 105 52.05 -11.91 -4.28
N ASP A 106 51.94 -13.06 -4.93
CA ASP A 106 51.96 -13.22 -6.38
C ASP A 106 50.56 -13.27 -6.99
N ASP A 107 49.54 -13.49 -6.19
CA ASP A 107 48.15 -13.45 -6.59
C ASP A 107 47.22 -12.99 -5.45
N GLY A 108 45.97 -12.72 -5.79
CA GLY A 108 44.99 -12.31 -4.82
C GLY A 108 43.60 -12.04 -5.43
N THR A 109 42.72 -11.52 -4.60
CA THR A 109 41.36 -11.18 -5.03
C THR A 109 40.96 -9.77 -4.60
N ILE A 110 40.18 -9.10 -5.45
CA ILE A 110 39.43 -7.89 -5.11
C ILE A 110 37.98 -8.32 -4.89
N SER A 111 37.43 -7.96 -3.74
CA SER A 111 36.04 -8.25 -3.41
C SER A 111 35.23 -6.95 -3.37
N ILE A 112 34.12 -6.93 -4.09
CA ILE A 112 33.16 -5.82 -4.11
C ILE A 112 31.86 -6.35 -3.56
N ALA A 113 31.47 -5.90 -2.37
CA ALA A 113 30.22 -6.29 -1.73
C ALA A 113 29.19 -5.17 -1.91
N ALA A 114 28.03 -5.52 -2.49
CA ALA A 114 26.91 -4.63 -2.66
C ALA A 114 26.13 -4.43 -1.34
N PRO A 115 25.43 -3.30 -1.19
CA PRO A 115 24.46 -3.11 -0.12
C PRO A 115 23.31 -4.14 -0.23
N ALA A 116 22.60 -4.34 0.89
CA ALA A 116 21.45 -5.25 0.92
C ALA A 116 20.37 -4.89 -0.12
N MET A 117 20.26 -3.60 -0.48
CA MET A 117 19.36 -3.10 -1.51
C MET A 117 20.11 -2.14 -2.44
N ILE A 118 20.12 -2.43 -3.72
CA ILE A 118 20.59 -1.50 -4.76
C ILE A 118 19.37 -0.73 -5.27
N LEU A 119 19.34 0.57 -4.99
CA LEU A 119 18.25 1.47 -5.40
C LEU A 119 18.63 2.39 -6.56
N ASP A 120 19.92 2.51 -6.86
CA ASP A 120 20.48 3.28 -7.97
C ASP A 120 21.34 2.36 -8.84
N GLY A 121 20.98 2.26 -10.11
CA GLY A 121 21.70 1.46 -11.11
C GLY A 121 22.82 2.22 -11.83
N THR A 122 23.22 3.41 -11.34
CA THR A 122 24.28 4.19 -11.99
C THR A 122 25.61 3.44 -11.92
N PRO A 123 26.23 3.11 -13.08
CA PRO A 123 27.52 2.46 -13.11
C PRO A 123 28.62 3.32 -12.48
N PHE A 124 29.54 2.67 -11.80
CA PHE A 124 30.70 3.32 -11.19
C PHE A 124 31.99 2.55 -11.41
N ASN A 125 33.12 3.16 -11.12
CA ASN A 125 34.44 2.59 -11.31
C ASN A 125 35.12 2.33 -9.96
N VAL A 126 35.73 1.17 -9.82
CA VAL A 126 36.68 0.85 -8.75
C VAL A 126 38.08 0.91 -9.32
N ASN A 127 38.90 1.86 -8.85
CA ASN A 127 40.29 1.99 -9.23
C ASN A 127 41.17 1.30 -8.20
N VAL A 128 42.03 0.39 -8.67
CA VAL A 128 42.95 -0.37 -7.82
C VAL A 128 44.38 -0.07 -8.25
N THR A 129 45.20 0.39 -7.34
CA THR A 129 46.62 0.66 -7.59
C THR A 129 47.48 -0.37 -6.88
N PHE A 130 48.34 -1.02 -7.63
CA PHE A 130 49.35 -1.97 -7.15
C PHE A 130 50.71 -1.30 -7.16
N SER A 131 51.45 -1.42 -6.09
CA SER A 131 52.81 -0.86 -5.94
C SER A 131 53.76 -1.92 -5.42
N ASP A 132 54.83 -2.15 -6.17
CA ASP A 132 55.99 -2.93 -5.77
C ASP A 132 57.18 -1.98 -5.60
N GLU A 133 57.42 -1.58 -4.34
CA GLU A 133 58.44 -0.58 -4.04
C GLU A 133 59.86 -1.02 -4.33
N LEU A 134 60.15 -2.31 -4.16
CA LEU A 134 61.48 -2.86 -4.44
C LEU A 134 61.89 -2.80 -5.91
N ASN A 135 60.93 -2.99 -6.81
CA ASN A 135 61.16 -2.91 -8.25
C ASN A 135 60.73 -1.58 -8.85
N ASN A 136 60.30 -0.64 -8.02
CA ASN A 136 59.79 0.68 -8.40
C ASN A 136 58.70 0.55 -9.50
N ARG A 137 57.79 -0.37 -9.33
CA ARG A 137 56.66 -0.61 -10.23
C ARG A 137 55.37 -0.14 -9.60
N THR A 138 54.59 0.63 -10.34
CA THR A 138 53.24 1.02 -9.94
C THR A 138 52.34 0.99 -11.16
N ALA A 139 51.18 0.41 -11.03
CA ALA A 139 50.16 0.49 -12.05
C ALA A 139 48.75 0.49 -11.45
N SER A 140 47.86 1.21 -12.11
CA SER A 140 46.44 1.30 -11.73
C SER A 140 45.58 0.60 -12.74
N LYS A 141 44.57 -0.10 -12.27
CA LYS A 141 43.57 -0.80 -13.07
C LYS A 141 42.18 -0.35 -12.67
N THR A 142 41.26 -0.32 -13.62
CA THR A 142 39.87 0.09 -13.40
C THR A 142 38.94 -1.07 -13.60
N VAL A 143 38.05 -1.30 -12.64
CA VAL A 143 36.92 -2.24 -12.75
C VAL A 143 35.64 -1.41 -12.87
N ASN A 144 34.90 -1.63 -13.95
CA ASN A 144 33.61 -0.99 -14.16
C ASN A 144 32.53 -1.84 -13.47
N VAL A 145 31.80 -1.27 -12.54
CA VAL A 145 30.72 -1.95 -11.82
C VAL A 145 29.38 -1.45 -12.35
N THR A 146 28.52 -2.38 -12.74
CA THR A 146 27.15 -2.08 -13.17
C THR A 146 26.19 -2.65 -12.15
N PRO A 147 25.60 -1.81 -11.26
CA PRO A 147 24.62 -2.25 -10.29
C PRO A 147 23.31 -2.67 -10.97
N THR A 148 22.70 -3.74 -10.47
CA THR A 148 21.36 -4.15 -10.85
C THR A 148 20.37 -3.67 -9.79
N VAL A 149 19.48 -2.75 -10.15
CA VAL A 149 18.47 -2.22 -9.25
C VAL A 149 17.56 -3.35 -8.74
N LEU A 150 17.17 -3.24 -7.47
CA LEU A 150 16.25 -4.18 -6.81
C LEU A 150 14.96 -4.34 -7.62
N GLU A 151 14.62 -5.57 -7.96
CA GLU A 151 13.39 -5.87 -8.71
C GLU A 151 12.15 -5.43 -7.92
N GLY A 152 11.20 -4.79 -8.60
CA GLY A 152 9.98 -4.27 -7.98
C GLY A 152 10.17 -2.99 -7.16
N TYR A 153 11.36 -2.36 -7.18
CA TYR A 153 11.57 -1.09 -6.50
C TYR A 153 10.84 0.06 -7.20
N VAL A 154 10.06 0.80 -6.40
CA VAL A 154 9.30 1.98 -6.83
C VAL A 154 9.57 3.13 -5.87
N LYS A 155 9.98 4.27 -6.40
CA LYS A 155 10.15 5.51 -5.62
C LYS A 155 8.98 6.44 -5.87
N LEU A 156 8.21 6.72 -4.81
CA LEU A 156 7.15 7.72 -4.79
C LEU A 156 7.70 9.03 -4.25
N SER A 157 7.53 10.11 -5.01
CA SER A 157 8.08 11.43 -4.65
C SER A 157 7.07 12.35 -3.97
N GLU A 158 5.79 12.12 -4.18
CA GLU A 158 4.72 12.98 -3.69
C GLU A 158 4.13 12.46 -2.38
N ALA A 159 4.05 13.34 -1.37
CA ALA A 159 3.50 13.01 -0.07
C ALA A 159 1.97 12.94 -0.11
N ALA A 160 1.41 11.91 0.52
CA ALA A 160 -0.04 11.70 0.63
C ALA A 160 -0.36 10.84 1.86
N ASN A 161 -1.64 10.64 2.17
CA ASN A 161 -2.08 9.69 3.18
C ASN A 161 -2.36 8.30 2.62
N SER A 162 -2.45 8.17 1.29
CA SER A 162 -2.58 6.86 0.65
C SER A 162 -1.68 6.75 -0.59
N PHE A 163 -1.20 5.54 -0.82
CA PHE A 163 -0.33 5.19 -1.93
C PHE A 163 -0.91 3.98 -2.66
N ILE A 164 -0.98 4.04 -3.99
CA ILE A 164 -1.40 2.93 -4.84
C ILE A 164 -0.14 2.25 -5.35
N VAL A 165 -0.01 0.96 -5.07
CA VAL A 165 1.21 0.21 -5.37
C VAL A 165 0.89 -1.18 -5.91
N ALA A 166 1.81 -1.76 -6.68
CA ALA A 166 1.66 -3.10 -7.21
C ALA A 166 2.01 -4.18 -6.16
N PRO A 167 1.43 -5.39 -6.26
CA PRO A 167 1.88 -6.55 -5.49
C PRO A 167 3.36 -6.86 -5.74
N GLY A 168 4.10 -7.20 -4.70
CA GLY A 168 5.54 -7.49 -4.77
C GLY A 168 6.45 -6.26 -4.77
N ALA A 169 5.90 -5.05 -4.69
CA ALA A 169 6.70 -3.83 -4.76
C ALA A 169 7.48 -3.56 -3.47
N TYR A 170 8.75 -3.14 -3.64
CA TYR A 170 9.52 -2.40 -2.66
C TYR A 170 9.26 -0.91 -2.88
N VAL A 171 8.59 -0.27 -1.96
CA VAL A 171 8.08 1.09 -2.13
C VAL A 171 8.80 2.06 -1.22
N GLN A 172 9.61 2.96 -1.81
CA GLN A 172 10.10 4.13 -1.11
C GLN A 172 9.03 5.23 -1.19
N PHE A 173 8.64 5.76 -0.04
CA PHE A 173 7.61 6.79 0.06
C PHE A 173 7.97 7.88 1.07
N PRO A 174 7.49 9.12 0.87
CA PRO A 174 7.72 10.22 1.80
C PRO A 174 6.97 10.03 3.11
N THR A 175 7.67 10.10 4.26
CA THR A 175 7.07 9.99 5.61
C THR A 175 6.59 11.34 6.14
N PHE A 176 5.83 12.08 5.32
CA PHE A 176 5.26 13.38 5.68
C PHE A 176 3.82 13.24 6.21
N LYS A 177 3.33 14.25 6.91
CA LYS A 177 1.93 14.39 7.34
C LYS A 177 1.06 14.81 6.17
N GLY A 178 0.55 13.82 5.40
CA GLY A 178 -0.15 14.09 4.15
C GLY A 178 0.67 14.99 3.22
N ASN A 179 0.01 15.92 2.54
CA ASN A 179 0.64 16.89 1.63
C ASN A 179 1.12 18.19 2.33
N SER A 180 1.19 18.22 3.66
CA SER A 180 1.51 19.44 4.42
C SER A 180 2.96 19.92 4.26
N GLY A 181 3.86 19.12 3.73
CA GLY A 181 5.30 19.37 3.71
C GLY A 181 5.98 19.19 5.08
N LEU A 182 5.25 18.81 6.12
CA LEU A 182 5.79 18.57 7.45
C LEU A 182 6.19 17.10 7.60
N LYS A 183 7.43 16.83 8.01
CA LYS A 183 7.88 15.49 8.37
C LYS A 183 7.02 14.93 9.48
N SER A 184 6.69 13.63 9.43
CA SER A 184 5.89 13.00 10.48
C SER A 184 6.64 12.88 11.81
N GLY A 185 7.97 12.79 11.78
CA GLY A 185 8.81 12.47 12.92
C GLY A 185 8.87 10.96 13.20
N ALA A 186 8.45 10.13 12.27
CA ALA A 186 8.57 8.69 12.39
C ALA A 186 10.04 8.26 12.28
N VAL A 187 10.48 7.40 13.20
CA VAL A 187 11.82 6.78 13.20
C VAL A 187 11.74 5.26 13.02
N SER A 188 10.55 4.70 13.13
CA SER A 188 10.24 3.31 12.82
C SER A 188 8.81 3.16 12.30
N LEU A 189 8.52 2.03 11.67
CA LEU A 189 7.20 1.72 11.12
C LEU A 189 6.69 0.39 11.66
N THR A 190 5.36 0.29 11.82
CA THR A 190 4.68 -0.97 12.16
C THR A 190 3.38 -1.10 11.40
N LEU A 191 2.95 -2.32 11.13
CA LEU A 191 1.63 -2.59 10.57
C LEU A 191 0.56 -2.30 11.64
N ALA A 192 -0.39 -1.41 11.34
CA ALA A 192 -1.59 -1.24 12.16
C ALA A 192 -2.61 -2.35 11.87
N TRP A 193 -2.87 -2.60 10.58
CA TRP A 193 -3.71 -3.69 10.10
C TRP A 193 -3.55 -3.88 8.58
N GLN A 194 -3.94 -5.06 8.09
CA GLN A 194 -4.06 -5.40 6.67
C GLN A 194 -5.36 -6.19 6.44
N ASP A 195 -6.01 -6.04 5.29
CA ASP A 195 -7.25 -6.76 4.97
C ASP A 195 -7.03 -8.08 4.19
N ALA A 196 -5.77 -8.43 3.92
CA ALA A 196 -5.36 -9.72 3.39
C ALA A 196 -4.14 -10.23 4.18
N VAL A 197 -4.23 -11.41 4.77
CA VAL A 197 -3.15 -11.99 5.61
C VAL A 197 -1.85 -12.10 4.83
N GLY A 198 -0.77 -11.53 5.41
CA GLY A 198 0.57 -11.54 4.83
C GLY A 198 0.69 -10.69 3.55
N LEU A 199 -0.12 -9.66 3.39
CA LEU A 199 0.01 -8.65 2.35
C LEU A 199 1.25 -7.79 2.56
N PHE A 200 1.43 -7.29 3.78
CA PHE A 200 2.61 -6.56 4.20
C PHE A 200 3.72 -7.54 4.58
N ALA A 201 4.88 -7.44 3.94
CA ALA A 201 5.99 -8.34 4.16
C ALA A 201 6.96 -7.80 5.23
N GLU A 202 7.47 -6.57 5.04
CA GLU A 202 8.48 -6.01 5.95
C GLU A 202 8.63 -4.48 5.82
N VAL A 203 9.30 -3.89 6.80
CA VAL A 203 9.92 -2.57 6.72
C VAL A 203 11.39 -2.77 6.33
N ALA A 204 11.75 -2.36 5.12
CA ALA A 204 13.10 -2.55 4.62
C ALA A 204 14.05 -1.42 5.08
N GLN A 205 13.56 -0.18 5.16
CA GLN A 205 14.36 0.99 5.58
C GLN A 205 13.46 2.11 6.12
N VAL A 206 13.97 2.88 7.08
CA VAL A 206 13.34 4.14 7.54
C VAL A 206 14.41 5.21 7.66
N ASN A 207 14.19 6.35 6.98
CA ASN A 207 15.03 7.53 7.03
C ASN A 207 14.27 8.71 7.67
N GLU A 208 14.90 9.87 7.80
CA GLU A 208 14.25 11.06 8.36
C GLU A 208 13.02 11.56 7.61
N SER A 209 12.93 11.34 6.29
CA SER A 209 11.90 11.90 5.42
C SER A 209 11.24 10.91 4.49
N ASP A 210 11.73 9.68 4.45
CA ASP A 210 11.20 8.59 3.64
C ASP A 210 11.41 7.24 4.31
N ALA A 211 10.71 6.23 3.81
CA ALA A 211 10.88 4.86 4.25
C ALA A 211 10.66 3.91 3.08
N ILE A 212 11.22 2.70 3.16
CA ILE A 212 11.00 1.63 2.21
C ILE A 212 10.24 0.51 2.91
N VAL A 213 9.12 0.12 2.32
CA VAL A 213 8.28 -1.01 2.74
C VAL A 213 8.13 -2.00 1.60
N HIS A 214 7.93 -3.27 1.94
CA HIS A 214 7.78 -4.34 0.96
C HIS A 214 6.41 -5.02 1.12
N PHE A 215 5.76 -5.28 -0.01
CA PHE A 215 4.50 -6.01 -0.11
C PHE A 215 4.71 -7.37 -0.78
N ALA A 216 3.97 -8.38 -0.32
CA ALA A 216 4.09 -9.74 -0.83
C ALA A 216 3.63 -9.84 -2.29
N SER A 217 4.37 -10.60 -3.09
CA SER A 217 4.02 -10.89 -4.48
C SER A 217 2.70 -11.66 -4.57
N GLY A 218 1.89 -11.34 -5.58
CA GLY A 218 0.64 -12.04 -5.89
C GLY A 218 -0.48 -11.84 -4.87
N LYS A 219 -0.36 -10.88 -3.93
CA LYS A 219 -1.41 -10.51 -2.98
C LYS A 219 -1.88 -9.08 -3.23
N GLU A 220 -3.18 -8.90 -3.23
CA GLU A 220 -3.84 -7.60 -3.30
C GLU A 220 -4.60 -7.33 -2.00
N GLY A 221 -4.77 -6.06 -1.65
CA GLY A 221 -5.45 -5.66 -0.42
C GLY A 221 -5.07 -4.26 0.01
N ASN A 222 -5.41 -3.96 1.26
CA ASN A 222 -5.13 -2.69 1.89
C ASN A 222 -4.34 -2.92 3.18
N ALA A 223 -3.34 -2.08 3.43
CA ALA A 223 -2.57 -2.09 4.67
C ALA A 223 -2.43 -0.66 5.22
N VAL A 224 -2.67 -0.50 6.50
CA VAL A 224 -2.38 0.76 7.21
C VAL A 224 -1.11 0.57 8.02
N ILE A 225 -0.14 1.44 7.77
CA ILE A 225 1.19 1.40 8.39
C ILE A 225 1.34 2.61 9.30
N ASN A 226 1.66 2.36 10.57
CA ASN A 226 1.95 3.38 11.57
C ASN A 226 3.40 3.82 11.49
N GLY A 227 3.64 5.13 11.54
CA GLY A 227 4.92 5.72 11.87
C GLY A 227 5.02 5.98 13.36
N LEU A 228 6.10 5.52 13.98
CA LEU A 228 6.34 5.63 15.41
C LEU A 228 7.49 6.59 15.68
N ASP A 229 7.36 7.41 16.74
CA ASP A 229 8.46 8.18 17.29
C ASP A 229 9.46 7.30 18.07
N ALA A 230 10.53 7.89 18.58
CA ALA A 230 11.54 7.19 19.37
C ALA A 230 11.02 6.59 20.69
N SER A 231 9.85 7.03 21.14
CA SER A 231 9.15 6.50 22.33
C SER A 231 8.15 5.40 22.00
N GLY A 232 7.98 5.07 20.70
CA GLY A 232 7.03 4.07 20.23
C GLY A 232 5.60 4.58 20.09
N ASN A 233 5.36 5.91 20.17
CA ASN A 233 4.02 6.46 19.95
C ASN A 233 3.77 6.66 18.46
N VAL A 234 2.54 6.39 18.02
CA VAL A 234 2.10 6.68 16.64
C VAL A 234 2.06 8.19 16.44
N VAL A 235 2.85 8.69 15.48
CA VAL A 235 2.89 10.10 15.07
C VAL A 235 2.15 10.39 13.79
N TRP A 236 1.97 9.39 12.94
CA TRP A 236 1.19 9.39 11.71
C TRP A 236 0.92 7.96 11.25
N SER A 237 0.10 7.79 10.20
CA SER A 237 -0.15 6.52 9.53
C SER A 237 -0.47 6.77 8.06
N TRP A 238 -0.19 5.78 7.23
CA TRP A 238 -0.41 5.81 5.78
C TRP A 238 -1.14 4.54 5.34
N LEU A 239 -2.04 4.71 4.38
CA LEU A 239 -2.71 3.62 3.70
C LEU A 239 -1.89 3.20 2.46
N PHE A 240 -1.64 1.92 2.33
CA PHE A 240 -1.16 1.32 1.09
C PHE A 240 -2.29 0.51 0.46
N TRP A 241 -2.66 0.92 -0.72
CA TRP A 241 -3.66 0.26 -1.56
C TRP A 241 -2.91 -0.57 -2.59
N VAL A 242 -2.73 -1.87 -2.29
CA VAL A 242 -1.95 -2.81 -3.08
C VAL A 242 -2.86 -3.48 -4.10
N THR A 243 -2.67 -3.16 -5.35
CA THR A 243 -3.50 -3.70 -6.45
C THR A 243 -2.72 -3.79 -7.75
N ALA A 244 -2.99 -4.85 -8.52
CA ALA A 244 -2.43 -5.03 -9.86
C ALA A 244 -3.16 -4.16 -10.91
N ASP A 245 -4.46 -3.86 -10.67
CA ASP A 245 -5.28 -2.99 -11.52
C ASP A 245 -5.50 -1.64 -10.83
N ALA A 246 -4.54 -0.72 -11.00
CA ALA A 246 -4.64 0.62 -10.43
C ALA A 246 -5.93 1.35 -10.91
N PRO A 247 -6.55 2.17 -10.04
CA PRO A 247 -7.70 2.98 -10.41
C PRO A 247 -7.46 3.83 -11.65
N LYS A 248 -8.46 3.91 -12.52
CA LYS A 248 -8.42 4.66 -13.77
C LYS A 248 -9.21 5.95 -13.65
N ASP A 249 -8.86 6.91 -14.47
CA ASP A 249 -9.57 8.17 -14.58
C ASP A 249 -10.88 8.00 -15.35
N VAL A 250 -11.97 8.52 -14.79
CA VAL A 250 -13.29 8.63 -15.45
C VAL A 250 -13.71 10.10 -15.42
N LYS A 251 -13.91 10.67 -16.60
CA LYS A 251 -14.37 12.06 -16.74
C LYS A 251 -15.89 12.13 -16.72
N VAL A 252 -16.43 12.95 -15.79
CA VAL A 252 -17.85 13.26 -15.72
C VAL A 252 -18.01 14.78 -15.62
N GLY A 253 -18.58 15.40 -16.63
CA GLY A 253 -18.60 16.86 -16.75
C GLY A 253 -17.18 17.43 -16.78
N ASP A 254 -16.92 18.40 -15.91
CA ASP A 254 -15.60 19.05 -15.77
C ASP A 254 -14.67 18.32 -14.77
N PHE A 255 -15.13 17.25 -14.13
CA PHE A 255 -14.41 16.54 -13.10
C PHE A 255 -13.85 15.21 -13.62
N THR A 256 -12.65 14.86 -13.12
CA THR A 256 -12.03 13.56 -13.40
C THR A 256 -11.94 12.77 -12.10
N PHE A 257 -12.74 11.72 -12.01
CA PHE A 257 -12.81 10.84 -10.84
C PHE A 257 -11.87 9.64 -11.00
N GLN A 258 -11.42 9.07 -9.90
CA GLN A 258 -11.00 7.66 -9.92
C GLN A 258 -12.24 6.76 -10.13
N ASP A 259 -12.11 5.68 -10.89
CA ASP A 259 -13.22 4.77 -11.26
C ASP A 259 -13.86 4.04 -10.07
N ARG A 260 -13.16 3.96 -8.93
CA ARG A 260 -13.57 3.23 -7.72
C ARG A 260 -13.29 3.99 -6.43
N ASN A 261 -13.89 3.57 -5.33
CA ASN A 261 -13.65 4.13 -3.99
C ASN A 261 -12.24 3.79 -3.50
N ILE A 262 -11.68 4.59 -2.59
CA ILE A 262 -10.37 4.29 -1.99
C ILE A 262 -10.39 2.89 -1.39
N GLY A 263 -9.37 2.09 -1.72
CA GLY A 263 -9.19 0.73 -1.21
C GLY A 263 -10.06 -0.33 -1.88
N ALA A 264 -10.85 0.01 -2.91
CA ALA A 264 -11.59 -0.99 -3.68
C ALA A 264 -10.66 -1.73 -4.65
N LEU A 265 -10.67 -3.06 -4.61
CA LEU A 265 -9.75 -3.88 -5.40
C LEU A 265 -10.30 -4.25 -6.78
N ASN A 266 -11.59 -4.09 -7.00
CA ASN A 266 -12.22 -4.32 -8.30
C ASN A 266 -13.46 -3.44 -8.52
N LEU A 267 -14.06 -3.55 -9.70
CA LEU A 267 -15.30 -2.87 -10.10
C LEU A 267 -16.51 -3.82 -10.17
N ASP A 268 -16.36 -5.07 -9.73
CA ASP A 268 -17.46 -6.03 -9.74
C ASP A 268 -18.46 -5.71 -8.62
N GLU A 269 -19.64 -5.24 -8.99
CA GLU A 269 -20.71 -4.89 -8.07
C GLU A 269 -21.23 -6.08 -7.24
N LYS A 270 -20.87 -7.30 -7.61
CA LYS A 270 -21.20 -8.53 -6.86
C LYS A 270 -20.16 -8.88 -5.81
N SER A 271 -19.00 -8.28 -5.90
CA SER A 271 -17.88 -8.48 -4.98
C SER A 271 -17.87 -7.42 -3.87
N GLU A 272 -17.73 -7.83 -2.62
CA GLU A 272 -17.53 -6.91 -1.48
C GLU A 272 -16.21 -6.11 -1.58
N LEU A 273 -15.28 -6.59 -2.40
CA LEU A 273 -14.02 -5.89 -2.67
C LEU A 273 -14.22 -4.61 -3.51
N SER A 274 -15.40 -4.42 -4.13
CA SER A 274 -15.75 -3.19 -4.85
C SER A 274 -16.19 -2.05 -3.92
N VAL A 275 -16.53 -2.33 -2.67
CA VAL A 275 -16.96 -1.33 -1.68
C VAL A 275 -15.84 -0.35 -1.34
N GLY A 276 -14.62 -0.87 -1.22
CA GLY A 276 -13.47 -0.12 -0.71
C GLY A 276 -13.46 -0.02 0.81
N LEU A 277 -12.77 0.99 1.31
CA LEU A 277 -12.64 1.29 2.72
C LEU A 277 -13.62 2.41 3.13
N VAL A 278 -13.97 2.48 4.41
CA VAL A 278 -14.89 3.49 4.93
C VAL A 278 -14.17 4.46 5.87
N TYR A 279 -14.60 5.72 5.86
CA TYR A 279 -14.00 6.81 6.62
C TYR A 279 -15.05 7.54 7.44
N GLN A 280 -14.76 7.86 8.69
CA GLN A 280 -15.50 8.89 9.38
C GLN A 280 -15.21 10.24 8.72
N TYR A 281 -16.21 11.12 8.63
CA TYR A 281 -16.02 12.39 7.93
C TYR A 281 -14.82 13.18 8.46
N GLY A 282 -13.92 13.58 7.57
CA GLY A 282 -12.73 14.36 7.93
C GLY A 282 -11.55 13.52 8.44
N ARG A 283 -11.70 12.22 8.61
CA ARG A 283 -10.63 11.33 9.08
C ARG A 283 -9.72 10.90 7.92
N LYS A 284 -8.42 10.85 8.19
CA LYS A 284 -7.42 10.38 7.21
C LYS A 284 -7.28 8.86 7.18
N ASP A 285 -7.54 8.18 8.31
CA ASP A 285 -7.38 6.74 8.46
C ASP A 285 -8.69 6.01 8.18
N PRO A 286 -8.65 4.97 7.36
CA PRO A 286 -9.82 4.17 7.03
C PRO A 286 -10.15 3.11 8.08
N PHE A 287 -11.38 2.63 7.97
CA PHE A 287 -11.83 1.36 8.54
C PHE A 287 -12.14 0.37 7.42
N PRO A 288 -12.14 -0.95 7.71
CA PRO A 288 -12.49 -1.95 6.73
C PRO A 288 -13.91 -1.77 6.19
N GLY A 289 -14.11 -2.09 4.92
CA GLY A 289 -15.40 -2.02 4.27
C GLY A 289 -16.43 -3.00 4.84
N ILE A 290 -17.70 -2.75 4.57
CA ILE A 290 -18.82 -3.56 5.05
C ILE A 290 -18.87 -4.88 4.26
N LYS A 291 -19.06 -5.98 4.98
CA LYS A 291 -19.23 -7.32 4.42
C LYS A 291 -20.64 -7.52 3.89
N PHE A 292 -20.78 -8.16 2.72
CA PHE A 292 -22.08 -8.40 2.12
C PHE A 292 -22.86 -9.46 2.88
N GLY A 293 -24.17 -9.20 3.05
CA GLY A 293 -25.09 -10.13 3.72
C GLY A 293 -24.92 -10.22 5.24
N GLU A 294 -23.85 -9.64 5.78
CA GLU A 294 -23.57 -9.64 7.21
C GLU A 294 -23.68 -8.24 7.82
N TYR A 295 -23.89 -8.18 9.14
CA TYR A 295 -23.86 -6.94 9.92
C TYR A 295 -22.46 -6.77 10.52
N ALA A 296 -21.44 -6.76 9.66
CA ALA A 296 -20.05 -6.73 10.06
C ALA A 296 -19.21 -5.97 9.01
N THR A 297 -18.03 -5.54 9.43
CA THR A 297 -16.96 -5.15 8.50
C THR A 297 -16.22 -6.39 8.03
N ARG A 298 -15.47 -6.27 6.94
CA ARG A 298 -14.50 -7.29 6.55
C ARG A 298 -13.43 -7.40 7.66
N PRO A 299 -12.92 -8.61 7.96
CA PRO A 299 -11.87 -8.79 8.93
C PRO A 299 -10.59 -8.11 8.49
N VAL A 300 -9.79 -7.68 9.44
CA VAL A 300 -8.43 -7.16 9.26
C VAL A 300 -7.48 -7.85 10.22
N TYR A 301 -6.20 -7.90 9.86
CA TYR A 301 -5.22 -8.76 10.51
C TYR A 301 -3.95 -7.97 10.84
N ASP A 302 -3.26 -8.39 11.88
CA ASP A 302 -1.92 -7.93 12.19
C ASP A 302 -0.84 -8.64 11.35
N ALA A 303 0.43 -8.38 11.63
CA ALA A 303 1.56 -8.99 10.92
C ALA A 303 1.69 -10.51 11.17
N SER A 304 1.13 -11.02 12.27
CA SER A 304 1.10 -12.46 12.57
C SER A 304 -0.05 -13.19 11.88
N GLY A 305 -1.00 -12.45 11.31
CA GLY A 305 -2.25 -12.97 10.75
C GLY A 305 -3.37 -13.13 11.78
N ALA A 306 -3.19 -12.62 12.98
CA ALA A 306 -4.27 -12.57 13.98
C ALA A 306 -5.22 -11.42 13.65
N GLU A 307 -6.53 -11.62 13.90
CA GLU A 307 -7.55 -10.61 13.64
C GLU A 307 -7.37 -9.40 14.56
N VAL A 308 -7.41 -8.20 14.00
CA VAL A 308 -7.36 -6.94 14.72
C VAL A 308 -8.77 -6.43 14.97
N GLU A 309 -9.10 -6.21 16.22
CA GLU A 309 -10.40 -5.64 16.60
C GLU A 309 -10.42 -4.12 16.35
N ILE A 310 -11.46 -3.65 15.66
CA ILE A 310 -11.78 -2.21 15.57
C ILE A 310 -12.67 -1.86 16.77
N THR A 311 -12.09 -1.20 17.76
CA THR A 311 -12.78 -0.85 18.99
C THR A 311 -13.56 0.45 18.87
N ILE A 312 -14.73 0.52 19.52
CA ILE A 312 -15.53 1.75 19.64
C ILE A 312 -15.19 2.41 20.96
N VAL A 313 -14.80 3.69 20.90
CA VAL A 313 -14.55 4.51 22.10
C VAL A 313 -15.43 5.75 22.06
N HIS A 314 -16.07 6.03 23.20
CA HIS A 314 -16.79 7.28 23.36
C HIS A 314 -15.81 8.44 23.52
N ASN A 315 -15.92 9.41 22.63
CA ASN A 315 -15.12 10.61 22.72
C ASN A 315 -15.65 11.51 23.85
N THR A 316 -14.79 11.85 24.79
CA THR A 316 -15.06 12.78 25.90
C THR A 316 -14.28 14.08 25.75
N GLU A 317 -13.48 14.20 24.70
CA GLU A 317 -12.56 15.32 24.51
C GLU A 317 -13.18 16.46 23.69
N ALA A 318 -12.75 17.67 23.97
CA ALA A 318 -13.13 18.85 23.19
C ALA A 318 -12.49 18.85 21.78
N ASN A 319 -11.34 18.22 21.63
CA ASN A 319 -10.68 17.97 20.36
C ASN A 319 -9.98 16.61 20.38
N ASN A 320 -10.46 15.67 19.58
CA ASN A 320 -9.98 14.30 19.55
C ASN A 320 -9.12 13.98 18.31
N LEU A 321 -8.77 14.97 17.51
CA LEU A 321 -8.04 14.76 16.26
C LEU A 321 -6.68 14.09 16.52
N GLU A 322 -5.95 14.55 17.53
CA GLU A 322 -4.65 13.98 17.89
C GLU A 322 -4.78 12.52 18.39
N ASN A 323 -5.78 12.24 19.20
CA ASN A 323 -6.04 10.87 19.67
C ASN A 323 -6.39 9.94 18.52
N ALA A 324 -7.14 10.40 17.52
CA ALA A 324 -7.47 9.61 16.34
C ALA A 324 -6.24 9.32 15.47
N ILE A 325 -5.30 10.28 15.38
CA ILE A 325 -4.02 10.06 14.69
C ILE A 325 -3.19 8.98 15.40
N LYS A 326 -3.13 9.03 16.73
CA LYS A 326 -2.39 8.05 17.55
C LYS A 326 -3.03 6.65 17.54
N ASN A 327 -4.32 6.57 17.23
CA ASN A 327 -5.09 5.33 17.33
C ASN A 327 -5.93 5.07 16.06
N PRO A 328 -5.32 4.68 14.95
CA PRO A 328 -6.02 4.48 13.68
C PRO A 328 -7.06 3.35 13.71
N THR A 329 -6.96 2.39 14.65
CA THR A 329 -7.90 1.28 14.83
C THR A 329 -9.06 1.58 15.77
N ILE A 330 -9.12 2.78 16.37
CA ILE A 330 -10.21 3.17 17.27
C ILE A 330 -11.26 3.96 16.50
N TYR A 331 -12.50 3.50 16.55
CA TYR A 331 -13.67 4.21 16.05
C TYR A 331 -14.22 5.10 17.16
N TYR A 332 -14.01 6.39 17.03
CA TYR A 332 -14.50 7.36 18.00
C TYR A 332 -15.96 7.71 17.73
N ASN A 333 -16.78 7.57 18.77
CA ASN A 333 -18.20 7.90 18.71
C ASN A 333 -18.58 8.89 19.82
N ASN A 334 -19.43 9.83 19.49
CA ASN A 334 -19.88 10.86 20.42
C ASN A 334 -21.40 10.88 20.59
N LYS A 335 -22.05 9.72 20.50
CA LYS A 335 -23.49 9.64 20.30
C LYS A 335 -24.33 10.07 21.50
N TYR A 336 -23.91 9.87 22.70
CA TYR A 336 -24.73 10.16 23.87
C TYR A 336 -23.89 10.52 25.10
N PHE A 337 -23.63 11.80 25.26
CA PHE A 337 -23.47 12.34 26.59
C PHE A 337 -24.81 13.01 27.00
N SER A 338 -25.43 12.53 28.06
CA SER A 338 -26.51 13.24 28.77
C SER A 338 -25.98 14.60 29.19
N GLY A 339 -26.33 15.64 28.44
CA GLY A 339 -25.78 16.99 28.62
C GLY A 339 -24.84 17.50 27.51
N ALA A 340 -24.39 16.66 26.60
CA ALA A 340 -23.66 17.12 25.41
C ALA A 340 -24.63 17.86 24.50
N LYS A 341 -24.49 19.17 24.45
CA LYS A 341 -25.30 20.05 23.57
C LYS A 341 -25.08 19.73 22.07
N HIS A 342 -24.18 18.78 21.69
CA HIS A 342 -23.55 18.77 20.40
C HIS A 342 -23.09 17.38 19.96
N GLY A 343 -23.95 16.37 19.98
CA GLY A 343 -23.68 14.99 19.66
C GLY A 343 -23.38 14.70 18.18
N TYR A 344 -22.79 13.53 17.91
CA TYR A 344 -22.57 12.91 16.58
C TYR A 344 -21.35 13.38 15.80
N SER A 345 -20.34 13.93 16.45
CA SER A 345 -19.00 14.10 15.88
C SER A 345 -18.00 13.16 16.54
N TRP A 346 -17.09 12.59 15.77
CA TRP A 346 -15.98 11.80 16.31
C TRP A 346 -14.83 12.68 16.84
N ILE A 347 -14.77 13.95 16.37
CA ILE A 347 -13.65 14.87 16.64
C ILE A 347 -13.81 15.57 17.99
N THR A 348 -15.02 15.99 18.33
CA THR A 348 -15.23 16.91 19.45
C THR A 348 -16.57 16.68 20.13
N THR A 349 -16.61 16.93 21.44
CA THR A 349 -17.84 17.04 22.23
C THR A 349 -18.51 18.38 22.08
N ASP A 350 -17.82 19.38 21.53
CA ASP A 350 -18.35 20.73 21.28
C ASP A 350 -18.13 21.13 19.80
N ALA A 351 -19.05 20.68 18.94
CA ALA A 351 -19.02 20.98 17.52
C ALA A 351 -19.20 22.48 17.23
N THR A 352 -19.86 23.23 18.10
CA THR A 352 -20.07 24.68 17.92
C THR A 352 -18.76 25.45 18.05
N THR A 353 -17.98 25.16 19.10
CA THR A 353 -16.66 25.76 19.29
C THR A 353 -15.67 25.31 18.21
N PHE A 354 -15.72 24.05 17.78
CA PHE A 354 -14.86 23.59 16.69
C PHE A 354 -15.18 24.29 15.36
N GLY A 355 -16.47 24.48 15.05
CA GLY A 355 -16.96 25.27 13.92
C GLY A 355 -16.95 24.56 12.57
N ALA A 356 -17.83 24.99 11.67
CA ALA A 356 -18.02 24.38 10.34
C ALA A 356 -16.78 24.47 9.47
N ASP A 357 -16.06 25.58 9.50
CA ASP A 357 -14.87 25.78 8.69
C ASP A 357 -13.74 24.83 9.08
N ASN A 358 -13.58 24.53 10.37
CA ASN A 358 -12.60 23.56 10.84
C ASN A 358 -12.97 22.13 10.43
N PHE A 359 -14.27 21.77 10.46
CA PHE A 359 -14.69 20.47 9.93
C PHE A 359 -14.44 20.35 8.43
N LYS A 360 -14.73 21.40 7.66
CA LYS A 360 -14.45 21.41 6.21
C LYS A 360 -12.95 21.33 5.95
N ALA A 361 -12.13 22.05 6.72
CA ALA A 361 -10.69 22.09 6.58
C ALA A 361 -9.99 20.74 6.83
N LEU A 362 -10.70 19.73 7.40
CA LEU A 362 -10.14 18.40 7.58
C LEU A 362 -9.84 17.70 6.26
N TRP A 363 -10.67 17.85 5.24
CA TRP A 363 -10.40 17.26 3.91
C TRP A 363 -10.07 18.30 2.85
N GLU A 364 -10.70 19.47 2.92
CA GLU A 364 -10.52 20.54 1.94
C GLU A 364 -10.34 21.90 2.63
N ASN A 365 -9.24 22.57 2.37
CA ASN A 365 -8.99 23.92 2.88
C ASN A 365 -8.83 24.89 1.72
N GLY A 366 -9.79 25.81 1.55
CA GLY A 366 -9.77 26.81 0.49
C GLY A 366 -9.75 26.21 -0.93
N GLY A 367 -10.46 25.12 -1.15
CA GLY A 367 -10.53 24.41 -2.44
C GLY A 367 -9.38 23.45 -2.70
N LYS A 368 -8.37 23.41 -1.82
CA LYS A 368 -7.19 22.54 -1.93
C LYS A 368 -7.28 21.36 -0.97
N LYS A 369 -6.64 20.27 -1.35
CA LYS A 369 -6.41 19.10 -0.50
C LYS A 369 -5.75 19.51 0.83
N SER A 370 -6.27 19.01 1.95
CA SER A 370 -5.67 19.23 3.27
C SER A 370 -4.68 18.11 3.63
N ALA A 371 -3.96 18.29 4.75
CA ALA A 371 -3.09 17.26 5.31
C ALA A 371 -3.83 15.97 5.73
N TYR A 372 -5.13 16.04 5.98
CA TYR A 372 -5.95 14.91 6.42
C TYR A 372 -6.80 14.29 5.30
N ASP A 373 -6.71 14.81 4.08
CA ASP A 373 -7.40 14.22 2.93
C ASP A 373 -6.85 12.81 2.65
N PRO A 374 -7.70 11.77 2.57
CA PRO A 374 -7.24 10.38 2.43
C PRO A 374 -6.86 9.99 1.00
N CYS A 375 -7.11 10.85 0.00
CA CYS A 375 -6.85 10.50 -1.40
C CYS A 375 -5.34 10.42 -1.71
N PRO A 376 -4.93 9.67 -2.73
CA PRO A 376 -3.57 9.68 -3.25
C PRO A 376 -3.14 11.07 -3.74
N ALA A 377 -1.86 11.24 -3.97
CA ALA A 377 -1.30 12.46 -4.55
C ALA A 377 -1.95 12.78 -5.91
N GLY A 378 -2.16 14.09 -6.19
CA GLY A 378 -2.86 14.58 -7.39
C GLY A 378 -4.37 14.42 -7.37
N TYR A 379 -4.92 13.84 -6.28
CA TYR A 379 -6.36 13.68 -6.09
C TYR A 379 -6.78 14.18 -4.71
N LYS A 380 -8.04 14.61 -4.60
CA LYS A 380 -8.69 15.00 -3.35
C LYS A 380 -10.08 14.39 -3.24
N VAL A 381 -10.67 14.41 -2.05
CA VAL A 381 -12.06 13.94 -1.85
C VAL A 381 -13.01 14.75 -2.72
N ALA A 382 -13.91 14.06 -3.41
CA ALA A 382 -14.87 14.66 -4.32
C ALA A 382 -15.83 15.62 -3.57
N SER A 383 -15.95 16.86 -4.07
CA SER A 383 -16.85 17.86 -3.51
C SER A 383 -18.31 17.65 -3.93
N ALA A 384 -19.22 18.32 -3.28
CA ALA A 384 -20.63 18.37 -3.65
C ALA A 384 -20.82 18.87 -5.11
N ALA A 385 -19.97 19.80 -5.57
CA ALA A 385 -19.99 20.27 -6.95
C ALA A 385 -19.64 19.15 -7.95
N ALA A 386 -18.61 18.34 -7.63
CA ALA A 386 -18.24 17.19 -8.45
C ALA A 386 -19.39 16.17 -8.55
N TRP A 387 -20.04 15.87 -7.44
CA TRP A 387 -21.20 14.97 -7.41
C TRP A 387 -22.44 15.55 -8.08
N THR A 388 -22.59 16.87 -8.11
CA THR A 388 -23.66 17.54 -8.87
C THR A 388 -23.46 17.32 -10.37
N ALA A 389 -22.22 17.30 -10.87
CA ALA A 389 -21.94 16.93 -12.24
C ALA A 389 -22.32 15.46 -12.52
N VAL A 390 -22.03 14.54 -11.59
CA VAL A 390 -22.47 13.13 -11.72
C VAL A 390 -24.00 13.02 -11.76
N LYS A 391 -24.71 13.79 -10.95
CA LYS A 391 -26.18 13.84 -10.96
C LYS A 391 -26.74 14.33 -12.29
N ALA A 392 -26.01 15.17 -13.01
CA ALA A 392 -26.41 15.68 -14.32
C ALA A 392 -26.11 14.71 -15.48
N SER A 393 -25.53 13.52 -15.21
CA SER A 393 -25.24 12.49 -16.20
C SER A 393 -26.49 12.08 -16.98
N THR A 394 -26.33 11.87 -18.27
CA THR A 394 -27.40 11.47 -19.19
C THR A 394 -27.36 9.97 -19.53
N ASP A 395 -26.18 9.35 -19.42
CA ASP A 395 -26.03 7.89 -19.53
C ASP A 395 -26.00 7.26 -18.13
N VAL A 396 -27.16 6.80 -17.68
CA VAL A 396 -27.32 6.18 -16.36
C VAL A 396 -27.77 4.74 -16.54
N LYS A 397 -26.98 3.80 -16.00
CA LYS A 397 -27.29 2.37 -16.01
C LYS A 397 -27.38 1.84 -14.59
N GLU A 398 -28.51 1.23 -14.26
CA GLU A 398 -28.69 0.52 -12.99
C GLU A 398 -28.02 -0.86 -13.03
N LEU A 399 -27.43 -1.27 -11.92
CA LEU A 399 -26.76 -2.55 -11.74
C LEU A 399 -27.64 -3.45 -10.86
N TRP A 400 -27.97 -4.64 -11.38
CA TRP A 400 -28.81 -5.61 -10.72
C TRP A 400 -28.17 -6.99 -10.72
N ASP A 401 -28.32 -7.71 -9.60
CA ASP A 401 -27.88 -9.08 -9.46
C ASP A 401 -29.08 -10.01 -9.30
N SER A 402 -29.35 -10.83 -10.31
CA SER A 402 -30.44 -11.82 -10.33
C SER A 402 -30.09 -13.13 -9.61
N SER A 403 -28.82 -13.36 -9.28
CA SER A 403 -28.34 -14.58 -8.61
C SER A 403 -28.44 -14.52 -7.08
N TYR A 404 -28.77 -13.37 -6.50
CA TYR A 404 -28.85 -13.19 -5.06
C TYR A 404 -30.18 -13.73 -4.51
N GLU A 405 -30.15 -14.89 -3.84
CA GLU A 405 -31.36 -15.62 -3.42
C GLU A 405 -31.83 -15.34 -1.99
N THR A 406 -31.01 -14.72 -1.13
CA THR A 406 -31.33 -14.66 0.30
C THR A 406 -31.49 -13.25 0.82
N PHE A 407 -32.69 -12.93 1.27
CA PHE A 407 -32.93 -11.90 2.27
C PHE A 407 -32.89 -12.53 3.65
N ASP A 408 -32.10 -11.99 4.57
CA ASP A 408 -32.21 -12.31 5.99
C ASP A 408 -33.51 -11.70 6.53
N GLN A 409 -34.52 -12.54 6.68
CA GLN A 409 -35.83 -12.12 7.20
C GLN A 409 -35.77 -11.67 8.66
N SER A 410 -34.80 -12.13 9.43
CA SER A 410 -34.64 -11.73 10.84
C SER A 410 -34.30 -10.24 11.00
N ALA A 411 -33.72 -9.65 9.96
CA ALA A 411 -33.35 -8.23 9.90
C ALA A 411 -34.50 -7.30 9.56
N ILE A 412 -35.62 -7.81 9.06
CA ILE A 412 -36.74 -6.98 8.55
C ILE A 412 -37.76 -6.68 9.66
N GLY A 413 -37.63 -7.29 10.81
CA GLY A 413 -38.64 -7.19 11.87
C GLY A 413 -39.96 -7.87 11.49
N THR A 414 -40.94 -7.79 12.36
CA THR A 414 -42.24 -8.45 12.23
C THR A 414 -43.20 -7.75 11.25
N ASN A 415 -42.68 -7.02 10.26
CA ASN A 415 -43.53 -6.32 9.30
C ASN A 415 -44.05 -7.33 8.24
N GLU A 416 -45.33 -7.64 8.28
CA GLU A 416 -46.01 -8.59 7.38
C GLU A 416 -45.82 -8.32 5.89
N LYS A 417 -45.46 -7.09 5.49
CA LYS A 417 -45.13 -6.72 4.11
C LYS A 417 -43.92 -7.50 3.54
N TYR A 418 -43.12 -8.07 4.40
CA TYR A 418 -41.91 -8.81 4.04
C TYR A 418 -42.03 -10.31 4.41
N ALA A 419 -43.26 -10.80 4.56
CA ALA A 419 -43.54 -12.19 4.92
C ALA A 419 -42.98 -13.20 3.91
N ALA A 420 -42.83 -14.43 4.35
CA ALA A 420 -42.06 -15.53 3.74
C ALA A 420 -42.37 -15.93 2.30
N GLY A 421 -43.37 -15.32 1.62
CA GLY A 421 -43.69 -15.57 0.21
C GLY A 421 -43.03 -14.64 -0.80
N ASN A 422 -42.49 -13.53 -0.36
CA ASN A 422 -42.02 -12.42 -1.23
C ASN A 422 -40.49 -12.37 -1.37
N ARG A 423 -39.84 -13.52 -1.45
CA ARG A 423 -38.37 -13.59 -1.61
C ARG A 423 -37.99 -13.22 -3.04
N LYS A 424 -37.25 -12.13 -3.20
CA LYS A 424 -36.72 -11.75 -4.50
C LYS A 424 -35.38 -12.36 -4.82
N LYS A 425 -35.25 -12.73 -6.07
CA LYS A 425 -34.01 -13.20 -6.69
C LYS A 425 -33.14 -12.05 -7.25
N VAL A 426 -33.52 -10.79 -7.06
CA VAL A 426 -32.87 -9.66 -7.69
C VAL A 426 -32.50 -8.62 -6.65
N GLN A 427 -31.23 -8.25 -6.59
CA GLN A 427 -30.68 -7.27 -5.67
C GLN A 427 -30.11 -6.07 -6.41
N PHE A 428 -30.46 -4.86 -5.99
CA PHE A 428 -29.80 -3.65 -6.46
C PHE A 428 -28.35 -3.61 -6.00
N ARG A 429 -27.43 -3.36 -6.93
CA ARG A 429 -25.98 -3.33 -6.72
C ARG A 429 -25.35 -1.96 -6.92
N GLY A 430 -26.09 -0.98 -7.43
CA GLY A 430 -25.61 0.36 -7.69
C GLY A 430 -25.98 0.90 -9.05
N CYS A 431 -25.28 1.94 -9.49
CA CYS A 431 -25.47 2.58 -10.79
C CYS A 431 -24.13 2.93 -11.45
N VAL A 432 -24.17 3.08 -12.77
CA VAL A 432 -23.09 3.68 -13.56
C VAL A 432 -23.60 5.00 -14.13
N TYR A 433 -22.84 6.08 -13.97
CA TYR A 433 -23.15 7.43 -14.44
C TYR A 433 -22.03 7.89 -15.38
N ASP A 434 -22.29 8.02 -16.68
CA ASP A 434 -21.30 8.37 -17.71
C ASP A 434 -19.97 7.57 -17.56
N GLY A 435 -20.08 6.28 -17.25
CA GLY A 435 -18.95 5.38 -17.00
C GLY A 435 -18.45 5.33 -15.54
N LEU A 436 -18.83 6.27 -14.69
CA LEU A 436 -18.47 6.25 -13.27
C LEU A 436 -19.39 5.29 -12.51
N ARG A 437 -18.80 4.23 -11.95
CA ARG A 437 -19.54 3.22 -11.19
C ARG A 437 -19.66 3.60 -9.71
N LEU A 438 -20.87 3.53 -9.18
CA LEU A 438 -21.19 3.62 -7.76
C LEU A 438 -21.84 2.30 -7.32
N THR A 439 -21.10 1.48 -6.59
CA THR A 439 -21.61 0.22 -6.03
C THR A 439 -22.31 0.45 -4.70
N VAL A 440 -23.23 -0.44 -4.33
CA VAL A 440 -23.83 -0.42 -2.99
C VAL A 440 -22.75 -0.62 -1.95
N THR A 441 -22.68 0.30 -1.00
CA THR A 441 -21.68 0.32 0.08
C THR A 441 -22.28 0.04 1.45
N GLY A 442 -23.58 0.34 1.61
CA GLY A 442 -24.23 0.37 2.92
C GLY A 442 -23.82 1.57 3.78
N GLU A 443 -24.34 1.61 4.98
CA GLU A 443 -24.11 2.67 5.97
C GLU A 443 -23.56 2.06 7.25
N MET A 444 -22.38 2.52 7.71
CA MET A 444 -21.79 2.11 8.98
C MET A 444 -21.90 3.25 9.99
N ASN A 445 -22.38 2.90 11.18
CA ASN A 445 -22.48 3.81 12.33
C ASN A 445 -22.17 3.00 13.61
N SER A 446 -22.09 3.66 14.74
CA SER A 446 -22.05 2.98 16.04
C SER A 446 -23.17 3.43 16.96
N ASN A 447 -23.73 2.47 17.69
CA ASN A 447 -24.57 2.72 18.83
C ASN A 447 -23.72 2.49 20.07
N SER A 448 -23.61 3.41 20.95
CA SER A 448 -22.85 3.37 22.21
C SER A 448 -21.74 2.28 22.38
N THR A 449 -21.97 1.02 22.13
CA THR A 449 -21.03 -0.09 22.38
C THR A 449 -20.86 -1.06 21.19
N SER A 450 -21.66 -0.92 20.14
CA SER A 450 -21.61 -1.80 18.96
C SER A 450 -21.78 -1.04 17.67
N PHE A 451 -21.22 -1.60 16.59
CA PHE A 451 -21.46 -1.09 15.26
C PHE A 451 -22.90 -1.37 14.83
N SER A 452 -23.46 -0.43 14.09
CA SER A 452 -24.75 -0.54 13.43
C SER A 452 -24.55 -0.40 11.93
N TYR A 453 -25.05 -1.38 11.20
CA TYR A 453 -24.95 -1.41 9.74
C TYR A 453 -26.34 -1.32 9.15
N ALA A 454 -26.55 -0.44 8.19
CA ALA A 454 -27.81 -0.25 7.52
C ALA A 454 -27.64 -0.24 6.00
N ASN A 455 -28.72 -0.57 5.29
CA ASN A 455 -28.81 -0.39 3.85
C ASN A 455 -27.69 -1.10 3.04
N CYS A 456 -27.11 -2.16 3.59
CA CYS A 456 -26.08 -2.98 2.95
C CYS A 456 -26.73 -3.94 1.94
N ILE A 457 -25.89 -4.62 1.15
CA ILE A 457 -26.31 -5.76 0.35
C ILE A 457 -26.96 -6.80 1.27
N GLY A 458 -28.10 -7.35 0.83
CA GLY A 458 -28.89 -8.27 1.64
C GLY A 458 -29.93 -7.60 2.53
N LYS A 459 -30.02 -6.26 2.51
CA LYS A 459 -31.02 -5.47 3.23
C LYS A 459 -32.12 -4.96 2.30
N PRO A 460 -33.28 -4.56 2.86
CA PRO A 460 -34.43 -4.12 2.05
C PRO A 460 -34.18 -2.91 1.16
N LEU A 461 -33.30 -2.00 1.58
CA LEU A 461 -33.01 -0.73 0.89
C LEU A 461 -31.51 -0.57 0.69
N PRO A 462 -30.87 -1.40 -0.18
CA PRO A 462 -29.45 -1.29 -0.44
C PRO A 462 -29.13 0.10 -1.00
N THR A 463 -28.05 0.70 -0.47
CA THR A 463 -27.70 2.07 -0.74
C THR A 463 -26.22 2.18 -1.13
N ALA A 464 -25.95 2.85 -2.24
CA ALA A 464 -24.63 3.38 -2.55
C ALA A 464 -24.52 4.76 -1.90
N VAL A 465 -23.56 4.94 -1.01
CA VAL A 465 -23.31 6.21 -0.32
C VAL A 465 -21.82 6.48 -0.26
N VAL A 466 -21.44 7.72 -0.55
CA VAL A 466 -20.05 8.18 -0.49
C VAL A 466 -20.00 9.57 0.09
N TRP A 467 -18.93 9.87 0.84
CA TRP A 467 -18.73 11.21 1.37
C TRP A 467 -18.42 12.24 0.28
N CYS A 468 -18.81 13.50 0.57
CA CYS A 468 -18.29 14.71 -0.09
C CYS A 468 -17.34 15.43 0.86
N SER A 469 -16.44 16.27 0.34
CA SER A 469 -15.59 17.12 1.18
C SER A 469 -16.34 18.27 1.85
N ASP A 470 -17.61 18.50 1.51
CA ASP A 470 -18.41 19.62 2.01
C ASP A 470 -19.12 19.30 3.32
N VAL A 471 -19.24 20.33 4.15
CA VAL A 471 -20.05 20.37 5.38
C VAL A 471 -21.29 21.20 5.12
N ASP A 472 -22.42 20.78 5.68
CA ASP A 472 -23.68 21.56 5.63
C ASP A 472 -23.63 22.74 6.63
N PRO A 473 -23.54 23.99 6.15
CA PRO A 473 -23.47 25.15 7.01
C PRO A 473 -24.83 25.48 7.65
N ASP A 474 -25.95 25.07 7.03
CA ASP A 474 -27.30 25.48 7.48
C ASP A 474 -27.75 24.74 8.74
N TYR A 475 -27.03 23.71 9.14
CA TYR A 475 -27.38 22.92 10.31
C TYR A 475 -27.04 23.61 11.63
N ALA A 476 -26.13 24.58 11.60
CA ALA A 476 -25.76 25.40 12.75
C ALA A 476 -26.90 26.35 13.22
N SER A 477 -27.89 26.62 12.38
CA SER A 477 -28.95 27.62 12.64
C SER A 477 -30.22 27.06 13.27
N ARG A 478 -30.37 25.76 13.43
CA ARG A 478 -31.54 25.17 14.07
C ARG A 478 -31.39 25.15 15.59
N LEU A 479 -32.48 25.40 16.30
CA LEU A 479 -32.59 25.59 17.76
C LEU A 479 -32.04 24.49 18.68
N ASN A 480 -31.62 23.37 18.11
CA ASN A 480 -30.83 22.32 18.76
C ASN A 480 -29.46 22.25 18.09
N ALA A 481 -28.83 23.32 17.98
CA ALA A 481 -27.67 23.85 17.26
C ALA A 481 -26.40 23.00 17.20
N SER A 482 -26.48 21.70 17.21
CA SER A 482 -25.36 20.83 17.57
C SER A 482 -24.92 19.87 16.51
N TYR A 483 -25.43 19.98 15.31
CA TYR A 483 -25.20 18.95 14.31
C TYR A 483 -24.60 19.55 13.04
N PHE A 484 -23.29 19.68 13.00
CA PHE A 484 -22.64 19.73 11.70
C PHE A 484 -22.79 18.34 11.05
N ARG A 485 -23.23 18.32 9.80
CA ARG A 485 -23.36 17.09 9.03
C ARG A 485 -22.43 17.12 7.84
N GLY A 486 -21.71 16.05 7.62
CA GLY A 486 -21.03 15.81 6.37
C GLY A 486 -22.06 15.63 5.24
N CYS A 487 -21.79 16.19 4.08
CA CYS A 487 -22.55 15.91 2.89
C CYS A 487 -22.13 14.54 2.34
N ALA A 488 -23.11 13.76 1.90
CA ALA A 488 -22.87 12.47 1.26
C ALA A 488 -23.76 12.30 0.05
N PHE A 489 -23.21 11.72 -1.01
CA PHE A 489 -23.97 11.34 -2.17
C PHE A 489 -24.57 9.95 -1.98
N LYS A 490 -25.87 9.85 -2.28
CA LYS A 490 -26.65 8.64 -2.01
C LYS A 490 -27.50 8.25 -3.20
N VAL A 491 -27.41 7.00 -3.57
CA VAL A 491 -28.37 6.32 -4.45
C VAL A 491 -28.99 5.19 -3.65
N ASN A 492 -30.28 5.21 -3.49
CA ASN A 492 -31.01 4.16 -2.81
C ASN A 492 -32.22 3.71 -3.64
N THR A 493 -32.71 2.52 -3.35
CA THR A 493 -33.98 2.07 -3.87
C THR A 493 -35.11 2.63 -3.01
N SER A 494 -36.19 3.09 -3.64
CA SER A 494 -37.46 3.37 -2.97
C SER A 494 -38.50 2.42 -3.49
N GLY A 495 -39.34 1.94 -2.63
CA GLY A 495 -40.48 1.14 -3.05
C GLY A 495 -41.27 0.60 -1.86
N ASN A 496 -42.55 0.40 -2.04
CA ASN A 496 -43.44 -0.23 -1.08
C ASN A 496 -43.25 -1.75 -1.04
N GLY A 497 -42.00 -2.21 -0.92
CA GLY A 497 -41.69 -3.59 -0.54
C GLY A 497 -42.26 -4.75 -1.36
N ASN A 498 -42.80 -4.50 -2.52
CA ASN A 498 -43.24 -5.58 -3.41
C ASN A 498 -42.08 -5.90 -4.37
N TYR A 499 -41.21 -6.80 -3.93
CA TYR A 499 -39.98 -7.13 -4.63
C TYR A 499 -40.15 -8.21 -5.71
N ASP A 500 -41.37 -8.60 -6.05
CA ASP A 500 -41.63 -9.62 -7.10
C ASP A 500 -41.51 -9.05 -8.52
N ASP A 501 -41.51 -7.73 -8.64
CA ASP A 501 -41.34 -7.03 -9.90
C ASP A 501 -40.26 -5.98 -9.79
N VAL A 502 -39.14 -6.16 -10.51
CA VAL A 502 -38.01 -5.21 -10.55
C VAL A 502 -38.51 -3.85 -11.06
N SER A 503 -39.52 -3.81 -11.94
CA SER A 503 -40.09 -2.56 -12.44
C SER A 503 -40.82 -1.74 -11.37
N ALA A 504 -41.21 -2.37 -10.27
CA ALA A 504 -41.84 -1.70 -9.13
C ALA A 504 -40.81 -1.06 -8.17
N ILE A 505 -39.55 -1.42 -8.28
CA ILE A 505 -38.47 -0.82 -7.51
C ILE A 505 -38.04 0.44 -8.24
N LYS A 506 -38.28 1.59 -7.64
CA LYS A 506 -37.77 2.83 -8.17
C LYS A 506 -36.39 3.09 -7.57
N VAL A 507 -35.38 3.21 -8.41
CA VAL A 507 -34.08 3.74 -8.00
C VAL A 507 -34.27 5.25 -7.82
N ASN A 508 -34.03 5.74 -6.61
CA ASN A 508 -34.09 7.17 -6.38
C ASN A 508 -32.97 7.85 -7.15
N PRO A 509 -33.24 9.01 -7.76
CA PRO A 509 -32.19 9.77 -8.37
C PRO A 509 -31.12 10.10 -7.31
N LEU A 510 -29.90 10.25 -7.78
CA LEU A 510 -28.76 10.63 -6.97
C LEU A 510 -29.10 11.88 -6.14
N THR A 511 -29.01 11.78 -4.83
CA THR A 511 -29.39 12.86 -3.91
C THR A 511 -28.25 13.25 -3.00
N MET A 512 -28.16 14.55 -2.68
CA MET A 512 -27.31 15.01 -1.61
C MET A 512 -28.00 14.71 -0.29
N SER A 513 -27.38 13.90 0.55
CA SER A 513 -27.88 13.56 1.88
C SER A 513 -26.92 14.10 2.95
N LYS A 514 -27.44 14.27 4.15
CA LYS A 514 -26.70 14.85 5.27
C LYS A 514 -26.64 13.82 6.39
N TYR A 515 -25.41 13.48 6.79
CA TYR A 515 -25.17 12.48 7.82
C TYR A 515 -24.34 13.04 8.96
N ASN A 516 -24.48 12.46 10.12
CA ASN A 516 -23.63 12.80 11.28
C ASN A 516 -22.18 12.43 10.99
N LEU A 517 -21.24 13.20 11.51
CA LEU A 517 -19.82 13.08 11.22
C LEU A 517 -19.18 11.78 11.76
N ASN A 518 -19.86 11.10 12.69
CA ASN A 518 -19.44 9.80 13.22
C ASN A 518 -19.83 8.61 12.36
N TYR A 519 -20.65 8.79 11.31
CA TYR A 519 -20.87 7.75 10.32
C TYR A 519 -19.58 7.47 9.54
N ALA A 520 -19.44 6.26 9.02
CA ALA A 520 -18.35 5.92 8.14
C ALA A 520 -18.89 5.46 6.77
N PHE A 521 -18.45 6.14 5.73
CA PHE A 521 -18.75 5.83 4.34
C PHE A 521 -17.48 5.81 3.52
N PRO A 522 -17.49 5.13 2.37
CA PRO A 522 -16.41 5.26 1.41
C PRO A 522 -16.20 6.70 0.94
N THR A 523 -15.01 6.96 0.45
CA THR A 523 -14.66 8.21 -0.23
C THR A 523 -14.26 7.92 -1.66
N ARG A 524 -14.58 8.86 -2.55
CA ARG A 524 -14.18 8.85 -3.94
C ARG A 524 -13.31 10.05 -4.23
N CYS A 525 -12.22 9.82 -4.96
CA CYS A 525 -11.26 10.87 -5.28
C CYS A 525 -11.50 11.47 -6.65
N VAL A 526 -11.28 12.80 -6.75
CA VAL A 526 -11.23 13.55 -8.00
C VAL A 526 -9.86 14.21 -8.15
N LYS A 527 -9.42 14.44 -9.38
CA LYS A 527 -8.21 15.22 -9.66
C LYS A 527 -8.29 16.62 -9.04
N GLU A 528 -7.17 17.07 -8.51
CA GLU A 528 -7.01 18.43 -7.99
C GLU A 528 -7.12 19.49 -9.07
#